data_da02298c6f442c230f9232ce4cdb9397
#
_entry.id   da02298c6f442c230f9232ce4cdb9397
#
_cell.length_a   1.000
_cell.length_b   1.000
_cell.length_c   1.000
_cell.angle_alpha   90.00
_cell.angle_beta   90.00
_cell.angle_gamma   90.00
#
_symmetry.space_group_name_H-M   'P 1'
#
loop_
_entity.id
_entity.type
_entity.pdbx_description
1 polymer ?
#
loop_
_entity_poly.entity_id
_entity_poly.type
_entity_poly.pdbx_seq_one_letter_code
_entity_poly.pdbx_strand_id
1 'polypeptide(L)'
;MTNKHTAPRLTTLCYAESEDSYLMLHRVKKVNDVNKDKWIGIGGHFETGESPEECIRREALEETGLTLKELRFRGIVTFCFRESANTYDGEHWDDWEYMCLFTAMVDEMELSECNEGDLEWVKKDRIEELNLWEGDKVFFRLLAEGEPFFSLKLCYHGDKLMRTELNGEEMKG
;
A
#
# COMPACT_ATOMS: atom_id res chain seq x y z
N MET A 1 -26.17 -9.53 -12.50
CA MET A 1 -25.24 -9.78 -11.37
C MET A 1 -23.83 -9.81 -11.90
N THR A 2 -23.11 -8.73 -11.72
CA THR A 2 -21.69 -8.70 -12.03
C THR A 2 -20.95 -9.58 -11.01
N ASN A 3 -20.33 -10.65 -11.49
CA ASN A 3 -19.45 -11.50 -10.71
C ASN A 3 -18.28 -10.63 -10.24
N LYS A 4 -18.41 -10.05 -9.06
CA LYS A 4 -17.32 -9.31 -8.41
C LYS A 4 -16.28 -10.35 -8.00
N HIS A 5 -15.11 -10.20 -8.50
CA HIS A 5 -13.86 -10.92 -8.29
C HIS A 5 -13.95 -12.23 -7.49
N THR A 6 -13.74 -13.34 -8.19
CA THR A 6 -13.64 -14.69 -7.57
C THR A 6 -12.23 -15.00 -7.08
N ALA A 7 -11.28 -14.08 -7.29
CA ALA A 7 -9.87 -14.24 -6.93
C ALA A 7 -9.31 -12.97 -6.28
N PRO A 8 -8.37 -13.13 -5.33
CA PRO A 8 -7.72 -11.99 -4.70
C PRO A 8 -6.87 -11.22 -5.70
N ARG A 9 -6.74 -9.91 -5.49
CA ARG A 9 -5.71 -9.13 -6.17
C ARG A 9 -4.38 -9.38 -5.48
N LEU A 10 -3.32 -9.51 -6.27
CA LEU A 10 -1.95 -9.67 -5.80
C LEU A 10 -1.15 -8.43 -6.21
N THR A 11 -0.66 -7.70 -5.24
CA THR A 11 0.01 -6.42 -5.47
C THR A 11 1.28 -6.28 -4.63
N THR A 12 2.06 -5.28 -4.99
CA THR A 12 3.21 -4.82 -4.21
C THR A 12 3.07 -3.35 -3.86
N LEU A 13 3.67 -2.95 -2.77
CA LEU A 13 3.80 -1.56 -2.37
C LEU A 13 5.17 -1.35 -1.74
N CYS A 14 5.85 -0.25 -2.09
CA CYS A 14 7.14 0.11 -1.53
C CYS A 14 7.15 1.57 -1.07
N TYR A 15 7.66 1.79 0.12
CA TYR A 15 8.06 3.11 0.58
C TYR A 15 9.56 3.23 0.40
N ALA A 16 9.97 3.90 -0.68
CA ALA A 16 11.38 4.20 -0.93
C ALA A 16 11.84 5.30 0.03
N GLU A 17 12.99 5.10 0.62
CA GLU A 17 13.55 5.99 1.63
C GLU A 17 14.78 6.72 1.09
N SER A 18 14.89 8.00 1.43
CA SER A 18 16.09 8.80 1.26
C SER A 18 16.24 9.69 2.48
N GLU A 19 17.34 9.52 3.22
CA GLU A 19 17.56 10.23 4.49
C GLU A 19 16.39 10.06 5.46
N ASP A 20 15.65 11.13 5.75
CA ASP A 20 14.51 11.19 6.68
C ASP A 20 13.15 11.23 5.96
N SER A 21 13.11 10.92 4.66
CA SER A 21 11.92 11.05 3.83
C SER A 21 11.49 9.74 3.19
N TYR A 22 10.18 9.61 2.94
CA TYR A 22 9.61 8.59 2.07
C TYR A 22 9.18 9.21 0.76
N LEU A 23 9.34 8.45 -0.33
CA LEU A 23 8.75 8.82 -1.62
C LEU A 23 7.27 8.47 -1.61
N MET A 24 6.43 9.48 -1.80
CA MET A 24 4.98 9.35 -1.79
C MET A 24 4.40 9.73 -3.15
N LEU A 25 3.37 9.02 -3.55
CA LEU A 25 2.57 9.29 -4.75
C LEU A 25 1.22 9.87 -4.35
N HIS A 26 0.96 11.11 -4.75
CA HIS A 26 -0.35 11.75 -4.59
C HIS A 26 -1.22 11.40 -5.80
N ARG A 27 -2.26 10.61 -5.61
CA ARG A 27 -3.13 10.07 -6.67
C ARG A 27 -4.14 11.11 -7.15
N VAL A 28 -3.73 11.96 -8.08
CA VAL A 28 -4.54 13.09 -8.57
C VAL A 28 -4.80 13.10 -10.07
N LYS A 29 -4.21 12.19 -10.83
CA LYS A 29 -4.28 12.20 -12.30
C LYS A 29 -5.38 11.33 -12.90
N LYS A 30 -5.88 10.33 -12.19
CA LYS A 30 -6.96 9.44 -12.66
C LYS A 30 -8.30 9.81 -12.04
N VAL A 31 -9.34 9.92 -12.87
CA VAL A 31 -10.69 10.36 -12.43
C VAL A 31 -11.41 9.27 -11.66
N ASN A 32 -11.35 8.01 -12.13
CA ASN A 32 -12.02 6.86 -11.52
C ASN A 32 -11.03 6.00 -10.71
N ASP A 33 -10.40 6.61 -9.73
CA ASP A 33 -9.40 5.98 -8.88
C ASP A 33 -9.95 5.83 -7.47
N VAL A 34 -9.96 4.60 -6.94
CA VAL A 34 -10.34 4.31 -5.54
C VAL A 34 -9.42 5.04 -4.56
N ASN A 35 -8.18 5.29 -4.97
CA ASN A 35 -7.19 6.05 -4.20
C ASN A 35 -7.18 7.54 -4.53
N LYS A 36 -8.20 8.07 -5.21
CA LYS A 36 -8.24 9.47 -5.60
C LYS A 36 -7.99 10.39 -4.41
N ASP A 37 -7.08 11.34 -4.59
CA ASP A 37 -6.61 12.29 -3.58
C ASP A 37 -5.89 11.66 -2.38
N LYS A 38 -5.64 10.37 -2.39
CA LYS A 38 -4.85 9.69 -1.37
C LYS A 38 -3.35 9.75 -1.70
N TRP A 39 -2.54 9.75 -0.65
CA TRP A 39 -1.11 9.57 -0.74
C TRP A 39 -0.76 8.12 -0.44
N ILE A 40 -0.05 7.48 -1.34
CA ILE A 40 0.34 6.08 -1.22
C ILE A 40 1.82 5.89 -1.57
N GLY A 41 2.34 4.69 -1.38
CA GLY A 41 3.67 4.31 -1.87
C GLY A 41 3.63 3.97 -3.36
N ILE A 42 4.70 3.38 -3.83
CA ILE A 42 4.89 2.95 -5.21
C ILE A 42 4.64 1.46 -5.30
N GLY A 43 3.97 1.00 -6.33
CA GLY A 43 3.71 -0.41 -6.53
C GLY A 43 2.61 -0.66 -7.54
N GLY A 44 2.26 -1.91 -7.69
CA GLY A 44 1.23 -2.33 -8.62
C GLY A 44 1.01 -3.83 -8.62
N HIS A 45 0.28 -4.30 -9.62
CA HIS A 45 -0.09 -5.70 -9.77
C HIS A 45 1.05 -6.56 -10.30
N PHE A 46 1.11 -7.80 -9.85
CA PHE A 46 2.04 -8.79 -10.39
C PHE A 46 1.72 -9.08 -11.86
N GLU A 47 2.77 -9.25 -12.64
CA GLU A 47 2.69 -9.85 -13.96
C GLU A 47 2.99 -11.35 -13.87
N THR A 48 2.64 -12.09 -14.92
CA THR A 48 2.81 -13.54 -14.94
C THR A 48 4.25 -13.95 -14.67
N GLY A 49 4.44 -14.75 -13.63
CA GLY A 49 5.74 -15.33 -13.29
C GLY A 49 6.67 -14.43 -12.48
N GLU A 50 6.24 -13.23 -12.13
CA GLU A 50 7.05 -12.35 -11.28
C GLU A 50 7.09 -12.82 -9.83
N SER A 51 8.26 -12.73 -9.21
CA SER A 51 8.37 -12.72 -7.75
C SER A 51 7.94 -11.36 -7.19
N PRO A 52 7.62 -11.26 -5.89
CA PRO A 52 7.35 -9.97 -5.26
C PRO A 52 8.44 -8.93 -5.50
N GLU A 53 9.70 -9.34 -5.43
CA GLU A 53 10.86 -8.46 -5.65
C GLU A 53 10.98 -8.00 -7.10
N GLU A 54 10.72 -8.89 -8.06
CA GLU A 54 10.71 -8.52 -9.48
C GLU A 54 9.59 -7.53 -9.79
N CYS A 55 8.41 -7.76 -9.25
CA CYS A 55 7.26 -6.88 -9.42
C CYS A 55 7.56 -5.47 -8.90
N ILE A 56 8.02 -5.33 -7.67
CA ILE A 56 8.25 -4.01 -7.08
C ILE A 56 9.39 -3.26 -7.76
N ARG A 57 10.44 -3.95 -8.20
CA ARG A 57 11.53 -3.31 -8.96
C ARG A 57 11.06 -2.80 -10.31
N ARG A 58 10.23 -3.56 -11.02
CA ARG A 58 9.63 -3.15 -12.29
C ARG A 58 8.71 -1.94 -12.11
N GLU A 59 7.78 -2.01 -11.16
CA GLU A 59 6.84 -0.92 -10.88
C GLU A 59 7.57 0.37 -10.47
N ALA A 60 8.58 0.27 -9.61
CA ALA A 60 9.36 1.44 -9.21
C ALA A 60 10.07 2.11 -10.39
N LEU A 61 10.69 1.31 -11.25
CA LEU A 61 11.36 1.84 -12.45
C LEU A 61 10.38 2.49 -13.41
N GLU A 62 9.24 1.86 -13.66
CA GLU A 62 8.19 2.39 -14.56
C GLU A 62 7.57 3.69 -14.03
N GLU A 63 7.25 3.74 -12.73
CA GLU A 63 6.55 4.88 -12.12
C GLU A 63 7.47 6.04 -11.80
N THR A 64 8.71 5.78 -11.41
CA THR A 64 9.60 6.81 -10.84
C THR A 64 10.93 6.98 -11.56
N GLY A 65 11.34 6.00 -12.36
CA GLY A 65 12.67 5.94 -12.95
C GLY A 65 13.77 5.54 -11.97
N LEU A 66 13.43 5.23 -10.72
CA LEU A 66 14.40 4.89 -9.67
C LEU A 66 14.74 3.40 -9.65
N THR A 67 15.99 3.11 -9.34
CA THR A 67 16.46 1.76 -9.02
C THR A 67 16.50 1.58 -7.51
N LEU A 68 15.76 0.59 -7.02
CA LEU A 68 15.67 0.29 -5.59
C LEU A 68 16.92 -0.44 -5.11
N LYS A 69 17.46 -0.02 -3.97
CA LYS A 69 18.57 -0.64 -3.28
C LYS A 69 18.14 -1.06 -1.88
N GLU A 70 18.86 -2.02 -1.30
CA GLU A 70 18.56 -2.54 0.04
C GLU A 70 17.06 -2.86 0.22
N LEU A 71 16.50 -3.52 -0.79
CA LEU A 71 15.09 -3.89 -0.79
C LEU A 71 14.79 -4.86 0.37
N ARG A 72 13.80 -4.50 1.19
CA ARG A 72 13.38 -5.30 2.33
C ARG A 72 11.90 -5.65 2.22
N PHE A 73 11.60 -6.93 2.24
CA PHE A 73 10.22 -7.43 2.32
C PHE A 73 9.77 -7.33 3.77
N ARG A 74 8.89 -6.40 4.08
CA ARG A 74 8.53 -6.04 5.46
C ARG A 74 7.32 -6.81 5.98
N GLY A 75 6.41 -7.23 5.12
CA GLY A 75 5.22 -7.96 5.53
C GLY A 75 4.22 -8.13 4.41
N ILE A 76 3.13 -8.83 4.73
CA ILE A 76 1.96 -8.96 3.86
C ILE A 76 0.81 -8.20 4.50
N VAL A 77 0.18 -7.33 3.73
CA VAL A 77 -1.02 -6.61 4.14
C VAL A 77 -2.21 -7.18 3.39
N THR A 78 -3.19 -7.68 4.13
CA THR A 78 -4.44 -8.20 3.58
C THR A 78 -5.49 -7.13 3.71
N PHE A 79 -6.01 -6.65 2.59
CA PHE A 79 -7.15 -5.73 2.56
C PHE A 79 -8.44 -6.49 2.29
N CYS A 80 -9.44 -6.26 3.12
CA CYS A 80 -10.79 -6.76 2.91
C CYS A 80 -11.75 -5.58 2.86
N PHE A 81 -12.60 -5.55 1.85
CA PHE A 81 -13.47 -4.42 1.57
C PHE A 81 -14.93 -4.84 1.40
N ARG A 82 -15.85 -4.01 1.92
CA ARG A 82 -17.29 -4.07 1.72
C ARG A 82 -17.86 -2.71 1.41
N GLU A 83 -18.83 -2.66 0.51
CA GLU A 83 -19.53 -1.41 0.18
C GLU A 83 -20.58 -1.04 1.22
N SER A 84 -21.28 -2.04 1.78
CA SER A 84 -22.46 -1.81 2.64
C SER A 84 -22.25 -2.26 4.07
N ALA A 85 -22.51 -1.35 5.01
CA ALA A 85 -22.53 -1.63 6.44
C ALA A 85 -23.72 -2.51 6.87
N ASN A 86 -24.77 -2.61 6.05
CA ASN A 86 -26.05 -3.25 6.41
C ASN A 86 -26.07 -4.77 6.21
N THR A 87 -25.01 -5.36 5.67
CA THR A 87 -24.93 -6.77 5.35
C THR A 87 -23.76 -7.48 6.03
N TYR A 88 -23.39 -7.02 7.22
CA TYR A 88 -22.30 -7.67 7.96
C TYR A 88 -22.76 -9.01 8.53
N ASP A 89 -22.41 -10.08 7.82
CA ASP A 89 -22.54 -11.46 8.26
C ASP A 89 -21.23 -12.05 8.84
N GLY A 90 -20.16 -11.26 8.86
CA GLY A 90 -18.84 -11.68 9.35
C GLY A 90 -17.98 -12.42 8.31
N GLU A 91 -18.58 -12.89 7.22
CA GLU A 91 -17.93 -13.87 6.34
C GLU A 91 -17.79 -13.41 4.87
N HIS A 92 -18.54 -12.41 4.43
CA HIS A 92 -18.56 -11.97 3.04
C HIS A 92 -17.79 -10.67 2.78
N TRP A 93 -16.86 -10.72 1.84
CA TRP A 93 -16.12 -9.56 1.35
C TRP A 93 -16.44 -9.34 -0.14
N ASP A 94 -16.67 -8.07 -0.52
CA ASP A 94 -16.92 -7.71 -1.92
C ASP A 94 -15.62 -7.72 -2.74
N ASP A 95 -14.51 -7.39 -2.09
CA ASP A 95 -13.18 -7.35 -2.71
C ASP A 95 -12.11 -7.62 -1.64
N TRP A 96 -10.98 -8.22 -2.06
CA TRP A 96 -9.84 -8.44 -1.18
C TRP A 96 -8.52 -8.48 -1.96
N GLU A 97 -7.46 -8.11 -1.27
CA GLU A 97 -6.15 -7.95 -1.85
C GLU A 97 -5.07 -8.44 -0.88
N TYR A 98 -4.07 -9.12 -1.43
CA TYR A 98 -2.84 -9.44 -0.71
C TYR A 98 -1.72 -8.58 -1.27
N MET A 99 -1.20 -7.69 -0.47
CA MET A 99 -0.18 -6.74 -0.84
C MET A 99 1.14 -7.05 -0.16
N CYS A 100 2.18 -7.27 -0.94
CA CYS A 100 3.54 -7.43 -0.43
C CYS A 100 4.13 -6.04 -0.16
N LEU A 101 4.41 -5.75 1.12
CA LEU A 101 4.91 -4.46 1.57
C LEU A 101 6.44 -4.47 1.64
N PHE A 102 7.06 -3.49 1.00
CA PHE A 102 8.50 -3.30 0.96
C PHE A 102 8.93 -1.93 1.45
N THR A 103 10.17 -1.85 1.92
CA THR A 103 10.94 -0.61 1.99
C THR A 103 12.22 -0.79 1.19
N ALA A 104 12.78 0.30 0.72
CA ALA A 104 14.04 0.30 -0.03
C ALA A 104 14.75 1.62 0.13
N MET A 105 16.07 1.63 -0.12
CA MET A 105 16.85 2.84 -0.21
C MET A 105 17.03 3.24 -1.67
N VAL A 106 17.19 4.51 -1.94
CA VAL A 106 17.55 5.04 -3.25
C VAL A 106 18.65 6.08 -3.10
N ASP A 107 19.60 6.10 -4.03
CA ASP A 107 20.70 7.08 -4.04
C ASP A 107 20.32 8.35 -4.79
N GLU A 108 19.43 8.25 -5.76
CA GLU A 108 19.02 9.34 -6.62
C GLU A 108 17.66 9.87 -6.16
N MET A 109 17.55 11.20 -6.10
CA MET A 109 16.30 11.87 -5.76
C MET A 109 15.59 12.46 -6.98
N GLU A 110 16.17 12.34 -8.17
CA GLU A 110 15.57 12.80 -9.40
C GLU A 110 14.51 11.82 -9.89
N LEU A 111 13.28 12.29 -10.06
CA LEU A 111 12.11 11.50 -10.38
C LEU A 111 11.68 11.73 -11.83
N SER A 112 11.29 10.66 -12.51
CA SER A 112 10.58 10.79 -13.78
C SER A 112 9.11 11.15 -13.52
N GLU A 113 8.43 11.64 -14.57
CA GLU A 113 7.02 11.97 -14.49
C GLU A 113 6.18 10.69 -14.33
N CYS A 114 5.24 10.70 -13.39
CA CYS A 114 4.32 9.59 -13.15
C CYS A 114 2.94 9.89 -13.73
N ASN A 115 2.37 8.95 -14.48
CA ASN A 115 1.06 9.09 -15.09
C ASN A 115 -0.12 8.96 -14.12
N GLU A 116 0.12 8.47 -12.90
CA GLU A 116 -0.92 8.19 -11.92
C GLU A 116 -1.13 9.33 -10.92
N GLY A 117 -0.14 10.19 -10.78
CA GLY A 117 -0.18 11.29 -9.83
C GLY A 117 1.14 12.04 -9.74
N ASP A 118 1.27 12.82 -8.67
CA ASP A 118 2.44 13.61 -8.38
C ASP A 118 3.33 12.90 -7.36
N LEU A 119 4.61 12.75 -7.68
CA LEU A 119 5.61 12.16 -6.79
C LEU A 119 6.26 13.25 -5.94
N GLU A 120 6.36 13.00 -4.64
CA GLU A 120 6.98 13.93 -3.70
C GLU A 120 7.71 13.20 -2.59
N TRP A 121 8.90 13.71 -2.24
CA TRP A 121 9.63 13.29 -1.05
C TRP A 121 9.02 13.98 0.17
N VAL A 122 8.44 13.19 1.07
CA VAL A 122 7.78 13.69 2.29
C VAL A 122 8.55 13.23 3.51
N LYS A 123 8.85 14.14 4.41
CA LYS A 123 9.54 13.81 5.66
C LYS A 123 8.73 12.82 6.50
N LYS A 124 9.39 11.84 7.08
CA LYS A 124 8.76 10.78 7.87
C LYS A 124 7.93 11.31 9.04
N ASP A 125 8.37 12.40 9.66
CA ASP A 125 7.64 13.06 10.77
C ASP A 125 6.37 13.79 10.32
N ARG A 126 6.18 13.95 9.00
CA ARG A 126 5.01 14.63 8.43
C ARG A 126 4.07 13.69 7.67
N ILE A 127 4.39 12.40 7.61
CA ILE A 127 3.59 11.42 6.86
C ILE A 127 2.13 11.38 7.36
N GLU A 128 1.91 11.41 8.67
CA GLU A 128 0.56 11.33 9.24
C GLU A 128 -0.31 12.59 8.98
N GLU A 129 0.28 13.69 8.51
CA GLU A 129 -0.46 14.89 8.10
C GLU A 129 -1.11 14.73 6.72
N LEU A 130 -0.66 13.76 5.92
CA LEU A 130 -1.17 13.51 4.58
C LEU A 130 -2.55 12.84 4.62
N ASN A 131 -3.29 12.99 3.52
CA ASN A 131 -4.54 12.27 3.33
C ASN A 131 -4.27 10.79 3.02
N LEU A 132 -4.06 10.00 4.06
CA LEU A 132 -3.79 8.57 4.00
C LEU A 132 -5.07 7.76 4.24
N TRP A 133 -5.06 6.52 3.77
CA TRP A 133 -5.99 5.52 4.30
C TRP A 133 -5.67 5.27 5.78
N GLU A 134 -6.69 5.08 6.61
CA GLU A 134 -6.49 4.85 8.06
C GLU A 134 -5.57 3.65 8.35
N GLY A 135 -5.71 2.58 7.57
CA GLY A 135 -4.87 1.39 7.69
C GLY A 135 -3.40 1.63 7.35
N ASP A 136 -3.12 2.57 6.45
CA ASP A 136 -1.74 2.90 6.07
C ASP A 136 -0.97 3.50 7.25
N LYS A 137 -1.65 4.24 8.12
CA LYS A 137 -1.06 4.75 9.36
C LYS A 137 -0.59 3.63 10.27
N VAL A 138 -1.30 2.49 10.27
CA VAL A 138 -0.91 1.33 11.09
C VAL A 138 0.42 0.77 10.60
N PHE A 139 0.57 0.48 9.32
CA PHE A 139 1.83 -0.08 8.86
C PHE A 139 2.99 0.93 8.86
N PHE A 140 2.74 2.24 8.71
CA PHE A 140 3.80 3.24 8.93
C PHE A 140 4.36 3.19 10.35
N ARG A 141 3.50 3.01 11.37
CA ARG A 141 3.95 2.84 12.75
C ARG A 141 4.76 1.57 12.95
N LEU A 142 4.29 0.45 12.38
CA LEU A 142 5.02 -0.82 12.43
C LEU A 142 6.40 -0.70 11.77
N LEU A 143 6.50 -0.02 10.63
CA LEU A 143 7.76 0.24 9.94
C LEU A 143 8.68 1.13 10.80
N ALA A 144 8.14 2.19 11.40
CA ALA A 144 8.90 3.11 12.26
C ALA A 144 9.44 2.42 13.52
N GLU A 145 8.68 1.49 14.09
CA GLU A 145 9.06 0.70 15.26
C GLU A 145 10.05 -0.41 14.93
N GLY A 146 10.32 -0.65 13.65
CA GLY A 146 11.21 -1.72 13.21
C GLY A 146 10.64 -3.11 13.44
N GLU A 147 9.32 -3.24 13.39
CA GLU A 147 8.65 -4.52 13.57
C GLU A 147 9.22 -5.57 12.61
N PRO A 148 9.54 -6.80 13.07
CA PRO A 148 9.91 -7.90 12.19
C PRO A 148 8.83 -8.19 11.16
N PHE A 149 9.11 -9.02 10.17
CA PHE A 149 8.15 -9.39 9.14
C PHE A 149 6.77 -9.68 9.74
N PHE A 150 5.74 -8.99 9.26
CA PHE A 150 4.41 -9.06 9.85
C PHE A 150 3.33 -9.40 8.83
N SER A 151 2.23 -9.96 9.32
CA SER A 151 0.98 -10.10 8.59
C SER A 151 -0.04 -9.14 9.18
N LEU A 152 -0.49 -8.17 8.39
CA LEU A 152 -1.45 -7.16 8.82
C LEU A 152 -2.74 -7.32 8.01
N LYS A 153 -3.88 -7.46 8.68
CA LYS A 153 -5.19 -7.50 8.01
C LYS A 153 -5.99 -6.24 8.34
N LEU A 154 -6.46 -5.59 7.30
CA LEU A 154 -7.22 -4.34 7.38
C LEU A 154 -8.59 -4.55 6.74
N CYS A 155 -9.64 -4.38 7.53
CA CYS A 155 -11.03 -4.60 7.10
C CYS A 155 -11.76 -3.28 7.02
N TYR A 156 -12.27 -2.95 5.83
CA TYR A 156 -12.95 -1.69 5.54
C TYR A 156 -14.42 -1.87 5.22
N HIS A 157 -15.24 -0.92 5.70
CA HIS A 157 -16.58 -0.62 5.20
C HIS A 157 -16.54 0.72 4.46
N GLY A 158 -16.67 0.70 3.15
CA GLY A 158 -16.43 1.90 2.38
C GLY A 158 -15.01 2.42 2.65
N ASP A 159 -14.89 3.66 3.05
CA ASP A 159 -13.62 4.30 3.40
C ASP A 159 -13.23 4.19 4.88
N LYS A 160 -14.07 3.52 5.68
CA LYS A 160 -13.87 3.41 7.13
C LYS A 160 -13.19 2.10 7.52
N LEU A 161 -12.06 2.19 8.23
CA LEU A 161 -11.38 1.04 8.82
C LEU A 161 -12.17 0.53 10.02
N MET A 162 -12.67 -0.72 9.94
CA MET A 162 -13.50 -1.33 10.97
C MET A 162 -12.75 -2.28 11.89
N ARG A 163 -11.74 -2.96 11.36
CA ARG A 163 -10.99 -3.98 12.10
C ARG A 163 -9.57 -4.09 11.60
N THR A 164 -8.65 -4.30 12.52
CA THR A 164 -7.24 -4.50 12.25
C THR A 164 -6.75 -5.72 13.00
N GLU A 165 -6.06 -6.62 12.31
CA GLU A 165 -5.42 -7.78 12.92
C GLU A 165 -3.93 -7.78 12.59
N LEU A 166 -3.10 -8.00 13.60
CA LEU A 166 -1.65 -8.13 13.47
C LEU A 166 -1.24 -9.55 13.84
N ASN A 167 -0.58 -10.24 12.89
CA ASN A 167 -0.11 -11.62 13.07
C ASN A 167 -1.22 -12.58 13.55
N GLY A 168 -2.45 -12.38 13.06
CA GLY A 168 -3.60 -13.21 13.37
C GLY A 168 -4.38 -12.80 14.62
N GLU A 169 -3.94 -11.75 15.33
CA GLU A 169 -4.59 -11.25 16.54
C GLU A 169 -5.20 -9.87 16.31
N GLU A 170 -6.44 -9.68 16.78
CA GLU A 170 -7.12 -8.40 16.66
C GLU A 170 -6.41 -7.32 17.49
N MET A 171 -6.10 -6.20 16.83
CA MET A 171 -5.54 -5.03 17.52
C MET A 171 -6.67 -4.27 18.20
N LYS A 172 -6.53 -4.08 19.50
CA LYS A 172 -7.43 -3.23 20.26
C LYS A 172 -7.03 -1.77 20.05
N GLY A 173 -7.92 -1.04 19.45
CA GLY A 173 -7.74 0.39 19.18
C GLY A 173 -7.85 1.24 20.41
#